data_04d77a4c7253a4319a7d8369addd9e13
#
_entry.id   04d77a4c7253a4319a7d8369addd9e13
#
_cell.length_a   1.000
_cell.length_b   1.000
_cell.length_c   1.000
_cell.angle_alpha   90.00
_cell.angle_beta   90.00
_cell.angle_gamma   90.00
#
_symmetry.space_group_name_H-M   'P 1'
#
loop_
_entity.id
_entity.type
_entity.pdbx_description
1 polymer ?
#
loop_
_entity_poly.entity_id
_entity_poly.type
_entity_poly.pdbx_seq_one_letter_code
_entity_poly.pdbx_strand_id
1 'polypeptide(L)'
;YGEEIGMRGTANDETKRLAMRWSGDSKAKGMCVGPQNAEETEQTYDTLDKQMEDPYSIYNFVKQTISIRNAFPEIARGTNTFEKDLSNENVCIFTREYNGEKAVLIFNPSKDEASVDVSSLGVNDAVAMLQTTKKAPSYKDGTAKLPAYSVLVLK
;
A
#
# COMPACT_ATOMS: atom_id res chain seq x y z
N TYR A 1 3.82 14.01 7.12
CA TYR A 1 3.70 14.24 5.67
C TYR A 1 4.84 13.58 4.92
N GLY A 2 4.65 13.35 3.62
CA GLY A 2 5.66 12.73 2.75
C GLY A 2 5.73 11.21 2.82
N GLU A 3 4.90 10.57 3.63
CA GLU A 3 4.79 9.11 3.72
C GLU A 3 4.31 8.51 2.41
N GLU A 4 3.39 9.20 1.73
CA GLU A 4 2.81 8.82 0.44
C GLU A 4 3.82 8.80 -0.71
N ILE A 5 4.97 9.43 -0.54
CA ILE A 5 6.10 9.37 -1.49
C ILE A 5 7.35 8.75 -0.87
N GLY A 6 7.24 8.20 0.35
CA GLY A 6 8.30 7.51 1.04
C GLY A 6 9.46 8.41 1.46
N MET A 7 9.19 9.66 1.83
CA MET A 7 10.22 10.57 2.35
C MET A 7 10.85 10.01 3.61
N ARG A 8 12.17 10.11 3.69
CA ARG A 8 12.95 9.63 4.83
C ARG A 8 13.62 10.80 5.53
N GLY A 9 13.47 10.86 6.85
CA GLY A 9 14.24 11.68 7.76
C GLY A 9 15.11 10.83 8.70
N THR A 10 15.92 11.48 9.52
CA THR A 10 16.72 10.84 10.56
C THR A 10 16.13 11.11 11.95
N ALA A 11 16.89 10.82 13.01
CA ALA A 11 16.48 11.10 14.38
C ALA A 11 16.39 12.60 14.71
N ASN A 12 17.10 13.47 13.95
CA ASN A 12 17.11 14.91 14.15
C ASN A 12 15.76 15.54 13.79
N ASP A 13 15.37 16.57 14.52
CA ASP A 13 14.11 17.26 14.32
C ASP A 13 14.07 17.99 12.96
N GLU A 14 15.16 18.59 12.56
CA GLU A 14 15.31 19.27 11.28
C GLU A 14 15.07 18.33 10.09
N THR A 15 15.58 17.11 10.15
CA THR A 15 15.42 16.11 9.07
C THR A 15 14.02 15.48 9.01
N LYS A 16 13.20 15.65 10.06
CA LYS A 16 11.78 15.29 10.03
C LYS A 16 10.89 16.35 9.37
N ARG A 17 11.48 17.53 9.08
CA ARG A 17 10.81 18.70 8.49
C ARG A 17 11.39 19.08 7.12
N LEU A 18 11.96 18.12 6.40
CA LEU A 18 12.49 18.34 5.06
C LEU A 18 11.42 18.92 4.13
N ALA A 19 11.84 19.75 3.19
CA ALA A 19 10.94 20.22 2.14
C ALA A 19 10.35 19.04 1.37
N MET A 20 9.06 19.17 1.02
CA MET A 20 8.39 18.13 0.22
C MET A 20 9.07 17.96 -1.13
N ARG A 21 9.31 16.73 -1.52
CA ARG A 21 10.06 16.38 -2.74
C ARG A 21 9.13 16.32 -3.95
N TRP A 22 8.59 17.50 -4.35
CA TRP A 22 7.66 17.60 -5.48
C TRP A 22 8.31 17.27 -6.82
N SER A 23 9.53 17.76 -7.04
CA SER A 23 10.26 17.59 -8.30
C SER A 23 11.76 17.43 -8.07
N GLY A 24 12.43 16.78 -9.02
CA GLY A 24 13.90 16.72 -9.08
C GLY A 24 14.52 18.06 -9.51
N ASP A 25 13.76 18.99 -10.08
CA ASP A 25 14.20 20.35 -10.36
C ASP A 25 13.96 21.25 -9.14
N SER A 26 15.04 21.62 -8.46
CA SER A 26 14.99 22.52 -7.29
C SER A 26 14.44 23.93 -7.59
N LYS A 27 14.33 24.30 -8.87
CA LYS A 27 13.78 25.59 -9.34
C LYS A 27 12.33 25.47 -9.78
N ALA A 28 11.75 24.27 -9.75
CA ALA A 28 10.36 24.07 -10.12
C ALA A 28 9.43 24.92 -9.23
N LYS A 29 8.33 25.37 -9.81
CA LYS A 29 7.34 26.17 -9.08
C LYS A 29 6.77 25.39 -7.89
N GLY A 30 6.77 26.02 -6.73
CA GLY A 30 6.25 25.41 -5.48
C GLY A 30 7.31 24.66 -4.67
N MET A 31 8.55 24.59 -5.15
CA MET A 31 9.64 24.04 -4.34
C MET A 31 9.93 24.96 -3.15
N CYS A 32 10.17 24.35 -2.00
CA CYS A 32 10.51 25.02 -0.75
C CYS A 32 11.95 24.69 -0.35
N VAL A 33 12.55 25.55 0.43
CA VAL A 33 13.83 25.28 1.10
C VAL A 33 13.52 24.61 2.44
N GLY A 34 14.23 23.54 2.77
CA GLY A 34 14.11 22.87 4.06
C GLY A 34 14.70 23.68 5.21
N PRO A 35 14.64 23.17 6.45
CA PRO A 35 15.24 23.83 7.62
C PRO A 35 16.73 24.06 7.43
N GLN A 36 17.22 25.16 7.99
CA GLN A 36 18.67 25.38 8.12
C GLN A 36 19.27 24.26 8.98
N ASN A 37 20.47 23.83 8.62
CA ASN A 37 21.20 22.76 9.32
C ASN A 37 20.54 21.35 9.26
N ALA A 38 19.55 21.13 8.39
CA ALA A 38 19.13 19.78 8.10
C ALA A 38 20.28 19.00 7.45
N GLU A 39 20.65 17.89 8.06
CA GLU A 39 21.63 16.97 7.45
C GLU A 39 21.07 16.41 6.15
N GLU A 40 21.93 16.24 5.16
CA GLU A 40 21.54 15.59 3.92
C GLU A 40 21.17 14.13 4.21
N THR A 41 19.96 13.75 3.86
CA THR A 41 19.42 12.40 4.10
C THR A 41 19.16 11.73 2.77
N GLU A 42 19.87 10.62 2.55
CA GLU A 42 19.64 9.79 1.36
C GLU A 42 18.19 9.32 1.29
N GLN A 43 17.56 9.55 0.17
CA GLN A 43 16.17 9.18 -0.08
C GLN A 43 16.12 7.90 -0.90
N THR A 44 15.31 6.94 -0.45
CA THR A 44 15.16 5.64 -1.10
C THR A 44 14.30 5.73 -2.36
N TYR A 45 13.34 6.65 -2.38
CA TYR A 45 12.37 6.80 -3.47
C TYR A 45 12.59 8.10 -4.23
N ASP A 46 12.15 8.11 -5.48
CA ASP A 46 12.19 9.28 -6.34
C ASP A 46 11.25 10.41 -5.85
N THR A 47 11.35 11.55 -6.51
CA THR A 47 10.47 12.70 -6.31
C THR A 47 9.05 12.41 -6.81
N LEU A 48 8.06 13.18 -6.35
CA LEU A 48 6.66 12.97 -6.69
C LEU A 48 6.42 12.96 -8.21
N ASP A 49 6.99 13.88 -8.96
CA ASP A 49 6.85 13.95 -10.42
C ASP A 49 7.24 12.63 -11.10
N LYS A 50 8.33 12.00 -10.65
CA LYS A 50 8.78 10.71 -11.15
C LYS A 50 7.90 9.57 -10.70
N GLN A 51 7.48 9.59 -9.43
CA GLN A 51 6.61 8.56 -8.90
C GLN A 51 5.21 8.57 -9.55
N MET A 52 4.72 9.72 -10.00
CA MET A 52 3.47 9.82 -10.75
C MET A 52 3.51 9.10 -12.10
N GLU A 53 4.68 9.02 -12.72
CA GLU A 53 4.92 8.33 -13.99
C GLU A 53 5.11 6.80 -13.82
N ASP A 54 5.51 6.34 -12.63
CA ASP A 54 5.73 4.92 -12.33
C ASP A 54 4.47 4.29 -11.69
N PRO A 55 3.75 3.39 -12.41
CA PRO A 55 2.55 2.75 -11.90
C PRO A 55 2.78 1.88 -10.65
N TYR A 56 4.03 1.52 -10.36
CA TYR A 56 4.42 0.67 -9.21
C TYR A 56 5.07 1.47 -8.08
N SER A 57 5.08 2.79 -8.15
CA SER A 57 5.61 3.66 -7.12
C SER A 57 4.79 3.59 -5.83
N ILE A 58 5.40 3.99 -4.71
CA ILE A 58 4.70 4.09 -3.42
C ILE A 58 3.56 5.11 -3.50
N TYR A 59 3.74 6.22 -4.23
CA TYR A 59 2.69 7.21 -4.47
C TYR A 59 1.45 6.59 -5.13
N ASN A 60 1.64 5.87 -6.24
CA ASN A 60 0.54 5.25 -6.96
C ASN A 60 -0.09 4.10 -6.15
N PHE A 61 0.70 3.38 -5.35
CA PHE A 61 0.19 2.38 -4.43
C PHE A 61 -0.74 3.01 -3.38
N VAL A 62 -0.32 4.10 -2.72
CA VAL A 62 -1.13 4.83 -1.73
C VAL A 62 -2.40 5.40 -2.37
N LYS A 63 -2.27 6.02 -3.55
CA LYS A 63 -3.41 6.56 -4.31
C LYS A 63 -4.45 5.48 -4.63
N GLN A 64 -4.02 4.32 -5.10
CA GLN A 64 -4.90 3.19 -5.38
C GLN A 64 -5.54 2.62 -4.10
N THR A 65 -4.78 2.53 -3.01
CA THR A 65 -5.29 2.10 -1.70
C THR A 65 -6.46 2.99 -1.24
N ILE A 66 -6.31 4.31 -1.34
CA ILE A 66 -7.38 5.26 -1.01
C ILE A 66 -8.60 5.07 -1.92
N SER A 67 -8.36 4.87 -3.22
CA SER A 67 -9.44 4.63 -4.19
C SER A 67 -10.22 3.35 -3.88
N ILE A 68 -9.54 2.25 -3.58
CA ILE A 68 -10.16 0.98 -3.18
C ILE A 68 -10.96 1.16 -1.90
N ARG A 69 -10.37 1.80 -0.88
CA ARG A 69 -11.06 2.07 0.38
C ARG A 69 -12.36 2.85 0.18
N ASN A 70 -12.36 3.81 -0.73
CA ASN A 70 -13.54 4.63 -1.02
C ASN A 70 -14.58 3.91 -1.88
N ALA A 71 -14.16 2.98 -2.73
CA ALA A 71 -15.05 2.22 -3.60
C ALA A 71 -15.81 1.12 -2.86
N PHE A 72 -15.27 0.61 -1.76
CA PHE A 72 -15.85 -0.51 -0.98
C PHE A 72 -16.26 -0.03 0.43
N PRO A 73 -17.57 0.24 0.67
CA PRO A 73 -18.05 0.71 1.98
C PRO A 73 -17.68 -0.24 3.13
N GLU A 74 -17.64 -1.54 2.90
CA GLU A 74 -17.24 -2.55 3.88
C GLU A 74 -15.79 -2.36 4.32
N ILE A 75 -14.88 -1.96 3.42
CA ILE A 75 -13.50 -1.65 3.78
C ILE A 75 -13.44 -0.36 4.62
N ALA A 76 -14.22 0.66 4.24
CA ALA A 76 -14.17 1.96 4.89
C ALA A 76 -14.87 1.99 6.26
N ARG A 77 -15.96 1.24 6.45
CA ARG A 77 -16.91 1.37 7.56
C ARG A 77 -17.23 0.06 8.27
N GLY A 78 -16.84 -1.09 7.69
CA GLY A 78 -17.20 -2.41 8.18
C GLY A 78 -16.52 -2.78 9.49
N THR A 79 -17.12 -3.74 10.18
CA THR A 79 -16.47 -4.44 11.30
C THR A 79 -15.24 -5.15 10.79
N ASN A 80 -14.19 -5.19 11.59
CA ASN A 80 -12.93 -5.82 11.22
C ASN A 80 -12.73 -7.11 12.00
N THR A 81 -12.55 -8.22 11.30
CA THR A 81 -12.19 -9.51 11.87
C THR A 81 -10.83 -9.92 11.35
N PHE A 82 -9.90 -10.21 12.25
CA PHE A 82 -8.60 -10.76 11.91
C PHE A 82 -8.71 -12.28 11.77
N GLU A 83 -8.40 -12.81 10.60
CA GLU A 83 -8.45 -14.24 10.30
C GLU A 83 -7.17 -14.95 10.77
N LYS A 84 -7.08 -15.15 12.10
CA LYS A 84 -5.87 -15.63 12.76
C LYS A 84 -5.39 -16.99 12.23
N ASP A 85 -6.30 -17.91 12.00
CA ASP A 85 -5.97 -19.30 11.61
C ASP A 85 -5.50 -19.40 10.15
N LEU A 86 -5.80 -18.39 9.32
CA LEU A 86 -5.37 -18.28 7.93
C LEU A 86 -4.17 -17.36 7.76
N SER A 87 -3.88 -16.55 8.76
CA SER A 87 -2.74 -15.62 8.76
C SER A 87 -1.47 -16.31 9.26
N ASN A 88 -0.30 -15.84 8.78
CA ASN A 88 1.01 -16.35 9.19
C ASN A 88 2.04 -15.20 9.14
N GLU A 89 3.32 -15.51 9.28
CA GLU A 89 4.40 -14.52 9.25
C GLU A 89 4.52 -13.73 7.93
N ASN A 90 4.02 -14.29 6.82
CA ASN A 90 4.10 -13.70 5.49
C ASN A 90 2.77 -13.17 4.96
N VAL A 91 1.64 -13.58 5.55
CA VAL A 91 0.30 -13.22 5.08
C VAL A 91 -0.57 -12.77 6.23
N CYS A 92 -1.20 -11.61 6.07
CA CYS A 92 -2.16 -11.07 7.02
C CYS A 92 -3.54 -10.96 6.35
N ILE A 93 -4.58 -11.53 6.97
CA ILE A 93 -5.92 -11.61 6.38
C ILE A 93 -6.92 -10.97 7.32
N PHE A 94 -7.75 -10.10 6.75
CA PHE A 94 -8.87 -9.47 7.44
C PHE A 94 -10.15 -9.64 6.66
N THR A 95 -11.23 -9.94 7.34
CA THR A 95 -12.59 -9.83 6.84
C THR A 95 -13.19 -8.50 7.29
N ARG A 96 -13.89 -7.83 6.37
CA ARG A 96 -14.61 -6.59 6.61
C ARG A 96 -16.07 -6.80 6.26
N GLU A 97 -17.00 -6.47 7.17
CA GLU A 97 -18.44 -6.65 6.97
C GLU A 97 -19.20 -5.36 7.25
N TYR A 98 -20.05 -4.95 6.30
CA TYR A 98 -20.89 -3.77 6.41
C TYR A 98 -22.21 -3.98 5.66
N ASN A 99 -23.34 -3.80 6.35
CA ASN A 99 -24.70 -3.94 5.78
C ASN A 99 -24.93 -5.28 5.04
N GLY A 100 -24.38 -6.38 5.54
CA GLY A 100 -24.50 -7.70 4.93
C GLY A 100 -23.52 -7.99 3.78
N GLU A 101 -22.77 -7.00 3.36
CA GLU A 101 -21.68 -7.16 2.37
C GLU A 101 -20.36 -7.49 3.06
N LYS A 102 -19.58 -8.38 2.45
CA LYS A 102 -18.29 -8.83 2.97
C LYS A 102 -17.19 -8.58 1.95
N ALA A 103 -16.02 -8.13 2.43
CA ALA A 103 -14.79 -8.12 1.68
C ALA A 103 -13.68 -8.79 2.50
N VAL A 104 -12.85 -9.60 1.84
CA VAL A 104 -11.66 -10.22 2.41
C VAL A 104 -10.43 -9.53 1.85
N LEU A 105 -9.59 -9.01 2.74
CA LEU A 105 -8.35 -8.34 2.39
C LEU A 105 -7.18 -9.24 2.77
N ILE A 106 -6.37 -9.58 1.79
CA ILE A 106 -5.20 -10.43 1.96
C ILE A 106 -3.96 -9.61 1.65
N PHE A 107 -3.09 -9.45 2.64
CA PHE A 107 -1.85 -8.67 2.55
C PHE A 107 -0.65 -9.61 2.56
N ASN A 108 0.27 -9.40 1.64
CA ASN A 108 1.62 -9.95 1.73
C ASN A 108 2.63 -8.81 1.98
N PRO A 109 3.01 -8.52 3.24
CA PRO A 109 4.01 -7.52 3.57
C PRO A 109 5.45 -8.03 3.44
N SER A 110 5.64 -9.29 3.06
CA SER A 110 6.96 -9.91 2.96
C SER A 110 7.63 -9.63 1.59
N LYS A 111 8.93 -9.86 1.53
CA LYS A 111 9.71 -9.80 0.28
C LYS A 111 9.55 -11.03 -0.60
N ASP A 112 8.93 -12.09 -0.08
CA ASP A 112 8.77 -13.38 -0.75
C ASP A 112 7.33 -13.55 -1.26
N GLU A 113 7.15 -14.38 -2.27
CA GLU A 113 5.81 -14.75 -2.73
C GLU A 113 5.12 -15.64 -1.71
N ALA A 114 3.82 -15.42 -1.50
CA ALA A 114 2.99 -16.21 -0.61
C ALA A 114 1.79 -16.81 -1.33
N SER A 115 1.29 -17.92 -0.81
CA SER A 115 0.06 -18.55 -1.27
C SER A 115 -0.75 -19.00 -0.08
N VAL A 116 -2.07 -18.77 -0.11
CA VAL A 116 -2.97 -19.14 0.99
C VAL A 116 -4.31 -19.63 0.44
N ASP A 117 -4.83 -20.68 1.03
CA ASP A 117 -6.19 -21.16 0.79
C ASP A 117 -7.15 -20.34 1.66
N VAL A 118 -8.10 -19.68 1.02
CA VAL A 118 -9.15 -18.87 1.66
C VAL A 118 -10.55 -19.33 1.27
N SER A 119 -10.68 -20.54 0.75
CA SER A 119 -11.96 -21.14 0.34
C SER A 119 -13.00 -21.18 1.46
N SER A 120 -12.57 -21.33 2.71
CA SER A 120 -13.44 -21.30 3.89
C SER A 120 -14.12 -19.94 4.14
N LEU A 121 -13.61 -18.86 3.55
CA LEU A 121 -14.18 -17.51 3.73
C LEU A 121 -15.39 -17.23 2.81
N GLY A 122 -15.68 -18.12 1.87
CA GLY A 122 -16.88 -18.02 1.02
C GLY A 122 -16.87 -16.79 0.11
N VAL A 123 -15.71 -16.46 -0.46
CA VAL A 123 -15.49 -15.39 -1.46
C VAL A 123 -15.16 -16.03 -2.80
N ASN A 124 -15.56 -15.38 -3.90
CA ASN A 124 -15.45 -15.99 -5.22
C ASN A 124 -14.64 -15.17 -6.22
N ASP A 125 -14.62 -13.85 -6.05
CA ASP A 125 -14.07 -12.93 -7.05
C ASP A 125 -13.00 -12.02 -6.49
N ALA A 126 -11.92 -11.84 -7.27
CA ALA A 126 -10.95 -10.80 -7.03
C ALA A 126 -11.48 -9.46 -7.57
N VAL A 127 -11.79 -8.53 -6.67
CA VAL A 127 -12.43 -7.25 -7.01
C VAL A 127 -11.46 -6.06 -7.02
N ALA A 128 -10.33 -6.19 -6.33
CA ALA A 128 -9.25 -5.20 -6.39
C ALA A 128 -7.91 -5.84 -6.02
N MET A 129 -6.83 -5.21 -6.48
CA MET A 129 -5.47 -5.64 -6.16
C MET A 129 -4.51 -4.44 -6.13
N LEU A 130 -3.46 -4.58 -5.32
CA LEU A 130 -2.35 -3.64 -5.25
C LEU A 130 -1.03 -4.42 -5.36
N GLN A 131 -0.07 -3.83 -6.06
CA GLN A 131 1.23 -4.45 -6.30
C GLN A 131 2.32 -3.40 -6.49
N THR A 132 3.54 -3.76 -6.14
CA THR A 132 4.73 -2.91 -6.26
C THR A 132 5.62 -3.31 -7.44
N THR A 133 5.18 -4.25 -8.25
CA THR A 133 5.90 -4.76 -9.43
C THR A 133 4.90 -5.13 -10.54
N LYS A 134 5.40 -5.53 -11.71
CA LYS A 134 4.56 -6.03 -12.82
C LYS A 134 3.83 -7.34 -12.51
N LYS A 135 4.26 -8.09 -11.48
CA LYS A 135 3.62 -9.34 -11.08
C LYS A 135 2.41 -9.04 -10.22
N ALA A 136 1.23 -9.37 -10.73
CA ALA A 136 -0.04 -9.13 -10.04
C ALA A 136 -0.40 -10.29 -9.10
N PRO A 137 -1.12 -10.01 -7.99
CA PRO A 137 -1.83 -11.03 -7.23
C PRO A 137 -2.85 -11.78 -8.10
N SER A 138 -3.19 -12.98 -7.71
CA SER A 138 -4.22 -13.76 -8.40
C SER A 138 -5.03 -14.61 -7.41
N TYR A 139 -6.27 -14.91 -7.80
CA TYR A 139 -7.16 -15.81 -7.07
C TYR A 139 -7.72 -16.85 -8.01
N LYS A 140 -7.65 -18.09 -7.62
CA LYS A 140 -8.20 -19.21 -8.39
C LYS A 140 -8.51 -20.38 -7.48
N ASP A 141 -9.70 -20.98 -7.66
CA ASP A 141 -10.13 -22.20 -6.99
C ASP A 141 -9.88 -22.18 -5.45
N GLY A 142 -10.26 -21.08 -4.79
CA GLY A 142 -10.09 -20.88 -3.35
C GLY A 142 -8.68 -20.45 -2.92
N THR A 143 -7.71 -20.43 -3.82
CA THR A 143 -6.32 -20.09 -3.50
C THR A 143 -5.94 -18.70 -3.99
N ALA A 144 -5.46 -17.87 -3.06
CA ALA A 144 -4.83 -16.58 -3.34
C ALA A 144 -3.32 -16.74 -3.47
N LYS A 145 -2.73 -16.17 -4.53
CA LYS A 145 -1.28 -16.06 -4.72
C LYS A 145 -0.90 -14.59 -4.73
N LEU A 146 0.04 -14.24 -3.88
CA LEU A 146 0.44 -12.86 -3.65
C LEU A 146 1.94 -12.71 -3.88
N PRO A 147 2.36 -11.93 -4.87
CA PRO A 147 3.75 -11.49 -4.97
C PRO A 147 4.18 -10.71 -3.73
N ALA A 148 5.49 -10.47 -3.59
CA ALA A 148 6.02 -9.60 -2.55
C ALA A 148 5.29 -8.24 -2.52
N TYR A 149 5.03 -7.72 -1.33
CA TYR A 149 4.46 -6.39 -1.09
C TYR A 149 3.19 -6.12 -1.89
N SER A 150 2.24 -7.03 -1.82
CA SER A 150 0.99 -6.94 -2.57
C SER A 150 -0.24 -7.13 -1.69
N VAL A 151 -1.38 -6.70 -2.21
CA VAL A 151 -2.69 -6.86 -1.56
C VAL A 151 -3.68 -7.39 -2.58
N LEU A 152 -4.55 -8.27 -2.13
CA LEU A 152 -5.69 -8.78 -2.89
C LEU A 152 -6.97 -8.55 -2.09
N VAL A 153 -8.00 -8.07 -2.76
CA VAL A 153 -9.34 -7.89 -2.19
C VAL A 153 -10.30 -8.82 -2.90
N LEU A 154 -10.98 -9.66 -2.12
CA LEU A 154 -11.96 -10.64 -2.60
C LEU A 154 -13.37 -10.31 -2.09
N LYS A 155 -14.38 -10.67 -2.89
CA LYS A 155 -15.81 -10.66 -2.49
C LYS A 155 -16.51 -11.96 -2.88
#